data_073ce8511b311d690d9208197d0ff651
#
_entry.id   073ce8511b311d690d9208197d0ff651
#
_cell.length_a   1.000
_cell.length_b   1.000
_cell.length_c   1.000
_cell.angle_alpha   90.00
_cell.angle_beta   90.00
_cell.angle_gamma   90.00
#
_symmetry.space_group_name_H-M   'P 1'
#
loop_
_entity.id
_entity.type
_entity.pdbx_description
1 polymer ?
#
loop_
_entity_poly.entity_id
_entity_poly.type
_entity_poly.pdbx_seq_one_letter_code
_entity_poly.pdbx_strand_id
1 'polypeptide(L)'
;NNNTAATNSSVAPLESDATNLSLSEGELLQNSKELNVMLFGEDNSNGDKHGRSDTMIMMTIDNNHKKLKLTSFQRDTYVYIPGYGYDKLNASYNYGGAKLSIQTIEANFGIKVDRYAVVDFDSFKKIIDTLGGIDMEVTQDEIDYINYQMYKNNQADTRTTITDAPGTVHLNGQEALWYARNRGLTKGEDGNEIGLDGDDWDRTSRQRKLLETLFTSMKSADLGQIVSIVSSVGPLVTTNLKKDEITALVSHALTYLSYDVEQYYVPEEGLWYYDDNTETWNGTITSTIKISDLEEQRKKFASFVFEELFTGGTSSKETTSASN
;
A
#
# COMPACT_ATOMS: atom_id res chain seq x y z
N ASN A 1 38.59 4.12 11.13
CA ASN A 1 38.40 4.99 9.99
C ASN A 1 38.16 4.14 8.74
N ASN A 2 36.91 3.87 8.40
CA ASN A 2 36.47 3.67 7.01
C ASN A 2 34.96 3.89 7.00
N ASN A 3 34.62 5.12 6.67
CA ASN A 3 33.30 5.57 6.32
C ASN A 3 33.06 5.10 4.87
N THR A 4 32.39 3.99 4.68
CA THR A 4 31.85 3.64 3.39
C THR A 4 30.47 4.30 3.26
N ALA A 5 30.47 5.45 2.63
CA ALA A 5 29.27 6.11 2.15
C ALA A 5 28.50 5.12 1.26
N ALA A 6 27.23 4.88 1.63
CA ALA A 6 26.30 4.20 0.76
C ALA A 6 26.16 5.04 -0.51
N THR A 7 26.70 4.54 -1.61
CA THR A 7 26.46 5.11 -2.92
C THR A 7 24.97 4.99 -3.24
N ASN A 8 24.29 6.11 -3.24
CA ASN A 8 23.03 6.26 -3.93
C ASN A 8 23.31 5.99 -5.41
N SER A 9 23.09 4.77 -5.87
CA SER A 9 22.96 4.52 -7.29
C SER A 9 21.65 5.17 -7.75
N SER A 10 21.74 6.39 -8.23
CA SER A 10 20.67 6.99 -9.02
C SER A 10 20.59 6.18 -10.31
N VAL A 11 19.67 5.23 -10.36
CA VAL A 11 19.30 4.60 -11.63
C VAL A 11 18.71 5.71 -12.49
N ALA A 12 19.26 5.92 -13.69
CA ALA A 12 18.74 6.92 -14.61
C ALA A 12 17.28 6.60 -14.96
N PRO A 13 16.42 7.62 -15.13
CA PRO A 13 15.07 7.40 -15.62
C PRO A 13 15.13 6.62 -16.93
N LEU A 14 14.38 5.53 -17.04
CA LEU A 14 14.13 4.88 -18.30
C LEU A 14 13.19 5.83 -19.07
N GLU A 15 13.70 6.51 -20.09
CA GLU A 15 12.82 7.15 -21.05
C GLU A 15 11.96 6.08 -21.67
N SER A 16 10.67 6.36 -21.79
CA SER A 16 9.53 5.51 -22.05
C SER A 16 9.63 4.63 -23.31
N ASP A 17 10.59 3.72 -23.38
CA ASP A 17 10.50 2.56 -24.25
C ASP A 17 10.06 1.36 -23.42
N ALA A 18 8.80 1.36 -23.06
CA ALA A 18 8.11 0.27 -22.35
C ALA A 18 8.13 -1.07 -23.11
N THR A 19 8.80 -1.14 -24.24
CA THR A 19 8.82 -2.31 -25.12
C THR A 19 9.86 -3.37 -24.73
N ASN A 20 10.75 -3.11 -23.75
CA ASN A 20 11.76 -4.08 -23.34
C ASN A 20 11.73 -4.30 -21.82
N LEU A 21 10.82 -5.17 -21.39
CA LEU A 21 10.80 -5.72 -20.02
C LEU A 21 11.86 -6.82 -19.78
N SER A 22 12.89 -6.96 -20.60
CA SER A 22 14.08 -7.66 -20.17
C SER A 22 14.85 -6.72 -19.24
N LEU A 23 14.39 -6.64 -17.99
CA LEU A 23 15.12 -5.95 -16.94
C LEU A 23 16.46 -6.69 -16.78
N SER A 24 17.56 -6.07 -17.19
CA SER A 24 18.85 -6.45 -16.67
C SER A 24 18.82 -6.26 -15.15
N GLU A 25 19.47 -7.15 -14.40
CA GLU A 25 19.54 -7.04 -12.94
C GLU A 25 19.94 -5.60 -12.57
N GLY A 26 19.01 -4.83 -11.99
CA GLY A 26 19.24 -3.48 -11.48
C GLY A 26 18.53 -2.34 -12.20
N GLU A 27 17.85 -2.56 -13.33
CA GLU A 27 17.06 -1.51 -13.98
C GLU A 27 15.60 -1.56 -13.50
N LEU A 28 15.12 -0.42 -12.97
CA LEU A 28 13.74 -0.27 -12.49
C LEU A 28 12.95 0.59 -13.47
N LEU A 29 11.72 0.17 -13.77
CA LEU A 29 10.78 0.96 -14.56
C LEU A 29 10.36 2.20 -13.76
N GLN A 30 10.48 3.37 -14.38
CA GLN A 30 10.05 4.64 -13.80
C GLN A 30 9.71 5.63 -14.93
N ASN A 31 8.85 6.58 -14.62
CA ASN A 31 8.45 7.66 -15.51
C ASN A 31 8.36 8.95 -14.70
N SER A 32 8.83 10.07 -15.25
CA SER A 32 8.79 11.38 -14.57
C SER A 32 7.37 11.95 -14.38
N LYS A 33 6.37 11.34 -15.00
CA LYS A 33 4.96 11.72 -14.90
C LYS A 33 4.21 10.98 -13.80
N GLU A 34 4.74 9.85 -13.34
CA GLU A 34 4.20 9.07 -12.23
C GLU A 34 5.07 9.26 -11.00
N LEU A 35 4.42 9.44 -9.85
CA LEU A 35 5.06 9.46 -8.54
C LEU A 35 4.55 8.26 -7.74
N ASN A 36 5.44 7.32 -7.46
CA ASN A 36 5.15 6.12 -6.69
C ASN A 36 5.51 6.31 -5.22
N VAL A 37 4.50 6.33 -4.35
CA VAL A 37 4.65 6.49 -2.90
C VAL A 37 4.19 5.23 -2.20
N MET A 38 5.09 4.57 -1.47
CA MET A 38 4.74 3.38 -0.69
C MET A 38 4.15 3.79 0.67
N LEU A 39 2.96 3.32 0.97
CA LEU A 39 2.25 3.53 2.23
C LEU A 39 2.37 2.27 3.08
N PHE A 40 2.89 2.42 4.30
CA PHE A 40 3.02 1.34 5.27
C PHE A 40 2.15 1.62 6.49
N GLY A 41 1.34 0.64 6.88
CA GLY A 41 0.67 0.61 8.18
C GLY A 41 1.52 -0.22 9.15
N GLU A 42 2.09 0.40 10.17
CA GLU A 42 2.99 -0.25 11.12
C GLU A 42 2.24 -0.69 12.39
N ASP A 43 2.42 -1.97 12.76
CA ASP A 43 1.97 -2.52 14.03
C ASP A 43 3.15 -2.60 15.01
N ASN A 44 3.23 -1.64 15.91
CA ASN A 44 4.28 -1.54 16.95
C ASN A 44 3.92 -2.28 18.24
N SER A 45 2.81 -3.04 18.28
CA SER A 45 2.26 -3.64 19.51
C SER A 45 3.19 -4.64 20.18
N ASN A 46 4.17 -5.20 19.47
CA ASN A 46 5.06 -6.23 19.99
C ASN A 46 6.41 -5.72 20.53
N GLY A 47 6.69 -4.41 20.42
CA GLY A 47 7.96 -3.82 20.90
C GLY A 47 9.20 -4.22 20.07
N ASP A 48 9.02 -4.77 18.90
CA ASP A 48 10.10 -5.07 17.95
C ASP A 48 10.74 -3.77 17.45
N LYS A 49 12.02 -3.83 17.09
CA LYS A 49 12.78 -2.66 16.59
C LYS A 49 12.14 -2.03 15.34
N HIS A 50 11.59 -2.85 14.50
CA HIS A 50 10.68 -2.49 13.41
C HIS A 50 9.44 -3.35 13.65
N GLY A 51 8.28 -2.74 13.85
CA GLY A 51 7.01 -3.45 13.94
C GLY A 51 6.78 -4.35 12.72
N ARG A 52 5.62 -4.92 12.59
CA ARG A 52 5.22 -5.60 11.35
C ARG A 52 4.40 -4.63 10.51
N SER A 53 4.63 -4.63 9.20
CA SER A 53 3.71 -3.96 8.30
C SER A 53 2.75 -4.97 7.70
N ASP A 54 1.51 -4.90 8.13
CA ASP A 54 0.42 -5.71 7.56
C ASP A 54 -0.30 -4.98 6.42
N THR A 55 0.00 -3.69 6.22
CA THR A 55 -0.53 -2.85 5.15
C THR A 55 0.61 -2.33 4.31
N MET A 56 0.64 -2.74 3.06
CA MET A 56 1.63 -2.31 2.07
C MET A 56 0.90 -1.92 0.79
N ILE A 57 0.68 -0.62 0.61
CA ILE A 57 -0.04 -0.06 -0.53
C ILE A 57 0.85 0.94 -1.25
N MET A 58 1.06 0.75 -2.54
CA MET A 58 1.68 1.76 -3.38
C MET A 58 0.60 2.67 -3.97
N MET A 59 0.71 3.95 -3.67
CA MET A 59 -0.07 5.00 -4.33
C MET A 59 0.74 5.57 -5.48
N THR A 60 0.21 5.49 -6.69
CA THR A 60 0.77 6.12 -7.88
C THR A 60 -0.05 7.34 -8.25
N ILE A 61 0.59 8.52 -8.27
CA ILE A 61 -0.01 9.74 -8.83
C ILE A 61 0.38 9.78 -10.31
N ASP A 62 -0.56 9.45 -11.17
CA ASP A 62 -0.37 9.44 -12.62
C ASP A 62 -0.86 10.76 -13.22
N ASN A 63 0.08 11.67 -13.46
CA ASN A 63 -0.19 12.99 -14.03
C ASN A 63 -0.49 12.93 -15.54
N ASN A 64 -0.12 11.83 -16.19
CA ASN A 64 -0.33 11.62 -17.61
C ASN A 64 -1.80 11.29 -17.90
N HIS A 65 -2.35 10.34 -17.15
CA HIS A 65 -3.71 9.83 -17.32
C HIS A 65 -4.70 10.44 -16.32
N LYS A 66 -4.22 11.28 -15.39
CA LYS A 66 -5.03 11.92 -14.31
C LYS A 66 -5.68 10.87 -13.41
N LYS A 67 -4.88 9.94 -12.91
CA LYS A 67 -5.33 8.84 -12.06
C LYS A 67 -4.55 8.78 -10.75
N LEU A 68 -5.24 8.36 -9.70
CA LEU A 68 -4.65 7.89 -8.45
C LEU A 68 -4.79 6.38 -8.42
N LYS A 69 -3.69 5.65 -8.50
CA LYS A 69 -3.70 4.19 -8.55
C LYS A 69 -3.26 3.63 -7.21
N LEU A 70 -4.04 2.73 -6.63
CA LEU A 70 -3.77 2.09 -5.36
C LEU A 70 -3.46 0.62 -5.58
N THR A 71 -2.21 0.21 -5.40
CA THR A 71 -1.77 -1.18 -5.51
C THR A 71 -1.49 -1.77 -4.14
N SER A 72 -2.27 -2.76 -3.72
CA SER A 72 -1.99 -3.54 -2.50
C SER A 72 -1.05 -4.69 -2.79
N PHE A 73 -0.02 -4.83 -1.95
CA PHE A 73 0.85 -6.01 -1.95
C PHE A 73 0.41 -6.96 -0.84
N GLN A 74 0.14 -8.21 -1.21
CA GLN A 74 -0.23 -9.23 -0.23
C GLN A 74 0.96 -9.58 0.65
N ARG A 75 0.80 -9.43 1.96
CA ARG A 75 1.87 -9.56 2.95
C ARG A 75 2.53 -10.93 2.98
N ASP A 76 1.74 -12.00 2.70
CA ASP A 76 2.18 -13.39 2.73
C ASP A 76 2.78 -13.86 1.39
N THR A 77 2.95 -12.94 0.42
CA THR A 77 3.62 -13.24 -0.86
C THR A 77 5.06 -13.65 -0.63
N TYR A 78 5.45 -14.83 -1.14
CA TYR A 78 6.80 -15.36 -1.03
C TYR A 78 7.70 -14.72 -2.08
N VAL A 79 8.66 -13.94 -1.62
CA VAL A 79 9.53 -13.09 -2.45
C VAL A 79 10.97 -13.19 -2.01
N TYR A 80 11.90 -12.81 -2.90
CA TYR A 80 13.30 -12.64 -2.53
C TYR A 80 13.50 -11.32 -1.78
N ILE A 81 14.06 -11.41 -0.56
CA ILE A 81 14.41 -10.24 0.26
C ILE A 81 15.93 -10.02 0.15
N PRO A 82 16.40 -8.89 -0.40
CA PRO A 82 17.82 -8.60 -0.55
C PRO A 82 18.60 -8.73 0.76
N GLY A 83 19.67 -9.52 0.73
CA GLY A 83 20.52 -9.77 1.90
C GLY A 83 20.02 -10.85 2.87
N TYR A 84 18.82 -11.41 2.65
CA TYR A 84 18.22 -12.43 3.52
C TYR A 84 17.86 -13.73 2.78
N GLY A 85 17.26 -13.64 1.58
CA GLY A 85 16.77 -14.80 0.84
C GLY A 85 15.25 -14.77 0.71
N TYR A 86 14.63 -15.93 0.50
CA TYR A 86 13.19 -16.00 0.25
C TYR A 86 12.38 -16.08 1.55
N ASP A 87 11.41 -15.17 1.69
CA ASP A 87 10.48 -15.13 2.83
C ASP A 87 9.17 -14.42 2.42
N LYS A 88 8.22 -14.31 3.37
CA LYS A 88 7.02 -13.49 3.18
C LYS A 88 7.39 -12.02 3.00
N LEU A 89 6.71 -11.32 2.14
CA LEU A 89 6.98 -9.91 1.85
C LEU A 89 6.99 -9.03 3.12
N ASN A 90 6.07 -9.27 4.06
CA ASN A 90 6.01 -8.51 5.31
C ASN A 90 7.21 -8.75 6.25
N ALA A 91 7.94 -9.85 6.07
CA ALA A 91 9.17 -10.10 6.81
C ALA A 91 10.25 -9.08 6.47
N SER A 92 10.28 -8.57 5.23
CA SER A 92 11.20 -7.50 4.82
C SER A 92 11.08 -6.25 5.68
N TYR A 93 9.84 -5.91 6.10
CA TYR A 93 9.62 -4.77 7.00
C TYR A 93 10.17 -5.04 8.40
N ASN A 94 9.94 -6.22 8.94
CA ASN A 94 10.49 -6.61 10.26
C ASN A 94 12.02 -6.64 10.26
N TYR A 95 12.66 -7.09 9.16
CA TYR A 95 14.11 -7.17 9.04
C TYR A 95 14.80 -5.81 8.84
N GLY A 96 14.20 -4.89 8.10
CA GLY A 96 14.85 -3.64 7.72
C GLY A 96 13.93 -2.43 7.50
N GLY A 97 12.69 -2.50 7.99
CA GLY A 97 11.72 -1.40 7.91
C GLY A 97 11.29 -1.07 6.49
N ALA A 98 10.75 0.12 6.31
CA ALA A 98 10.25 0.61 5.03
C ALA A 98 11.30 0.53 3.90
N LYS A 99 12.56 0.83 4.21
CA LYS A 99 13.65 0.82 3.22
C LYS A 99 13.87 -0.57 2.60
N LEU A 100 13.98 -1.60 3.43
CA LEU A 100 14.20 -2.96 2.93
C LEU A 100 12.94 -3.49 2.22
N SER A 101 11.74 -3.15 2.71
CA SER A 101 10.50 -3.51 2.02
C SER A 101 10.41 -2.89 0.62
N ILE A 102 10.80 -1.63 0.46
CA ILE A 102 10.88 -0.97 -0.85
C ILE A 102 11.90 -1.70 -1.73
N GLN A 103 13.11 -1.94 -1.25
CA GLN A 103 14.12 -2.69 -2.02
C GLN A 103 13.63 -4.08 -2.43
N THR A 104 12.86 -4.74 -1.56
CA THR A 104 12.24 -6.04 -1.85
C THR A 104 11.20 -5.94 -2.95
N ILE A 105 10.31 -4.94 -2.89
CA ILE A 105 9.29 -4.69 -3.93
C ILE A 105 9.96 -4.36 -5.26
N GLU A 106 10.93 -3.45 -5.27
CA GLU A 106 11.69 -3.08 -6.46
C GLU A 106 12.40 -4.29 -7.09
N ALA A 107 13.09 -5.10 -6.28
CA ALA A 107 13.84 -6.28 -6.76
C ALA A 107 12.92 -7.35 -7.37
N ASN A 108 11.73 -7.57 -6.80
CA ASN A 108 10.82 -8.61 -7.28
C ASN A 108 9.92 -8.13 -8.42
N PHE A 109 9.46 -6.88 -8.39
CA PHE A 109 8.44 -6.39 -9.34
C PHE A 109 8.95 -5.39 -10.37
N GLY A 110 10.18 -4.89 -10.22
CA GLY A 110 10.86 -4.11 -11.26
C GLY A 110 10.38 -2.67 -11.42
N ILE A 111 9.55 -2.14 -10.52
CA ILE A 111 9.03 -0.78 -10.56
C ILE A 111 9.68 0.07 -9.47
N LYS A 112 10.12 1.27 -9.84
CA LYS A 112 10.73 2.23 -8.92
C LYS A 112 9.70 2.76 -7.92
N VAL A 113 10.07 2.77 -6.65
CA VAL A 113 9.35 3.46 -5.57
C VAL A 113 10.12 4.74 -5.21
N ASP A 114 9.47 5.88 -5.38
CA ASP A 114 10.13 7.19 -5.21
C ASP A 114 10.17 7.64 -3.76
N ARG A 115 9.05 7.47 -3.04
CA ARG A 115 8.85 7.93 -1.67
C ARG A 115 8.09 6.93 -0.84
N TYR A 116 8.07 7.15 0.48
CA TYR A 116 7.23 6.36 1.38
C TYR A 116 6.62 7.22 2.47
N ALA A 117 5.54 6.70 3.04
CA ALA A 117 4.93 7.18 4.26
C ALA A 117 4.59 5.99 5.17
N VAL A 118 4.94 6.11 6.45
CA VAL A 118 4.64 5.12 7.49
C VAL A 118 3.71 5.74 8.51
N VAL A 119 2.63 5.04 8.81
CA VAL A 119 1.62 5.43 9.80
C VAL A 119 1.43 4.27 10.76
N ASP A 120 1.67 4.47 12.04
CA ASP A 120 1.31 3.51 13.07
C ASP A 120 -0.18 3.60 13.45
N PHE A 121 -0.68 2.64 14.22
CA PHE A 121 -2.10 2.58 14.58
C PHE A 121 -2.58 3.79 15.38
N ASP A 122 -1.75 4.34 16.26
CA ASP A 122 -2.12 5.51 17.05
C ASP A 122 -2.17 6.76 16.19
N SER A 123 -1.23 6.91 15.28
CA SER A 123 -1.21 7.99 14.29
C SER A 123 -2.38 7.86 13.33
N PHE A 124 -2.69 6.65 12.85
CA PHE A 124 -3.85 6.40 11.99
C PHE A 124 -5.15 6.88 12.63
N LYS A 125 -5.41 6.48 13.90
CA LYS A 125 -6.60 6.92 14.63
C LYS A 125 -6.68 8.45 14.73
N LYS A 126 -5.56 9.08 15.11
CA LYS A 126 -5.48 10.55 15.21
C LYS A 126 -5.71 11.24 13.88
N ILE A 127 -5.22 10.66 12.76
CA ILE A 127 -5.46 11.20 11.41
C ILE A 127 -6.96 11.22 11.13
N ILE A 128 -7.64 10.09 11.31
CA ILE A 128 -9.09 10.00 11.08
C ILE A 128 -9.85 10.97 11.99
N ASP A 129 -9.52 11.01 13.27
CA ASP A 129 -10.20 11.92 14.22
C ASP A 129 -9.94 13.40 13.88
N THR A 130 -8.73 13.75 13.39
CA THR A 130 -8.41 15.12 12.94
C THR A 130 -9.22 15.52 11.71
N LEU A 131 -9.54 14.57 10.85
CA LEU A 131 -10.42 14.77 9.69
C LEU A 131 -11.90 14.86 10.08
N GLY A 132 -12.23 14.63 11.35
CA GLY A 132 -13.60 14.64 11.87
C GLY A 132 -14.30 13.30 11.73
N GLY A 133 -13.58 12.20 11.54
CA GLY A 133 -14.11 10.87 11.25
C GLY A 133 -14.18 10.59 9.75
N ILE A 134 -14.77 9.45 9.40
CA ILE A 134 -14.95 9.02 8.02
C ILE A 134 -16.30 8.32 7.82
N ASP A 135 -17.03 8.70 6.77
CA ASP A 135 -18.28 8.06 6.39
C ASP A 135 -17.96 6.84 5.50
N MET A 136 -18.27 5.65 6.01
CA MET A 136 -17.98 4.37 5.34
C MET A 136 -19.25 3.60 5.05
N GLU A 137 -19.33 3.01 3.86
CA GLU A 137 -20.33 1.97 3.58
C GLU A 137 -19.91 0.68 4.28
N VAL A 138 -20.68 0.27 5.30
CA VAL A 138 -20.42 -0.92 6.12
C VAL A 138 -21.61 -1.87 6.15
N THR A 139 -21.30 -3.15 6.24
CA THR A 139 -22.28 -4.23 6.40
C THR A 139 -22.60 -4.45 7.87
N GLN A 140 -23.67 -5.21 8.17
CA GLN A 140 -23.99 -5.57 9.55
C GLN A 140 -22.86 -6.38 10.21
N ASP A 141 -22.27 -7.32 9.49
CA ASP A 141 -21.16 -8.15 10.02
C ASP A 141 -19.91 -7.31 10.33
N GLU A 142 -19.64 -6.25 9.56
CA GLU A 142 -18.56 -5.30 9.84
C GLU A 142 -18.87 -4.46 11.08
N ILE A 143 -20.11 -4.00 11.25
CA ILE A 143 -20.57 -3.31 12.46
C ILE A 143 -20.43 -4.21 13.69
N ASP A 144 -20.88 -5.44 13.60
CA ASP A 144 -20.82 -6.41 14.70
C ASP A 144 -19.37 -6.71 15.10
N TYR A 145 -18.49 -6.85 14.11
CA TYR A 145 -17.06 -7.01 14.35
C TYR A 145 -16.44 -5.79 15.05
N ILE A 146 -16.72 -4.57 14.56
CA ILE A 146 -16.19 -3.33 15.15
C ILE A 146 -16.67 -3.22 16.60
N ASN A 147 -17.97 -3.36 16.83
CA ASN A 147 -18.58 -3.30 18.16
C ASN A 147 -17.97 -4.33 19.12
N TYR A 148 -17.79 -5.56 18.67
CA TYR A 148 -17.15 -6.60 19.47
C TYR A 148 -15.71 -6.26 19.82
N GLN A 149 -14.91 -5.79 18.86
CA GLN A 149 -13.52 -5.43 19.10
C GLN A 149 -13.38 -4.23 20.05
N MET A 150 -14.24 -3.22 19.92
CA MET A 150 -14.30 -2.08 20.83
C MET A 150 -14.55 -2.53 22.27
N TYR A 151 -15.55 -3.38 22.46
CA TYR A 151 -15.88 -3.94 23.77
C TYR A 151 -14.77 -4.81 24.34
N LYS A 152 -14.30 -5.80 23.58
CA LYS A 152 -13.26 -6.76 23.98
C LYS A 152 -11.95 -6.10 24.41
N ASN A 153 -11.60 -4.97 23.79
CA ASN A 153 -10.37 -4.24 24.09
C ASN A 153 -10.58 -3.08 25.08
N ASN A 154 -11.70 -3.05 25.80
CA ASN A 154 -12.05 -2.02 26.78
C ASN A 154 -12.03 -0.59 26.19
N GLN A 155 -12.41 -0.45 24.93
CA GLN A 155 -12.51 0.82 24.21
C GLN A 155 -13.95 1.33 24.16
N ALA A 156 -14.92 0.53 24.66
CA ALA A 156 -16.31 0.86 24.85
C ALA A 156 -16.86 0.12 26.07
N ASP A 157 -17.78 0.78 26.78
CA ASP A 157 -18.43 0.22 27.98
C ASP A 157 -19.52 -0.83 27.66
N THR A 158 -19.99 -0.83 26.40
CA THR A 158 -21.06 -1.72 25.92
C THR A 158 -20.65 -2.42 24.65
N ARG A 159 -21.31 -3.55 24.32
CA ARG A 159 -21.12 -4.28 23.06
C ARG A 159 -21.72 -3.58 21.83
N THR A 160 -22.37 -2.45 22.02
CA THR A 160 -23.03 -1.70 20.94
C THR A 160 -22.54 -0.27 20.96
N THR A 161 -21.46 -0.01 20.25
CA THR A 161 -20.89 1.32 20.06
C THR A 161 -21.53 1.99 18.84
N ILE A 162 -21.57 1.27 17.72
CA ILE A 162 -22.26 1.68 16.50
C ILE A 162 -23.68 1.13 16.60
N THR A 163 -24.68 2.01 16.60
CA THR A 163 -26.12 1.69 16.66
C THR A 163 -26.82 1.91 15.33
N ASP A 164 -26.11 2.45 14.34
CA ASP A 164 -26.65 2.70 13.01
C ASP A 164 -26.96 1.40 12.28
N ALA A 165 -27.93 1.44 11.39
CA ALA A 165 -28.20 0.36 10.46
C ALA A 165 -27.04 0.25 9.42
N PRO A 166 -26.85 -0.94 8.82
CA PRO A 166 -25.88 -1.08 7.71
C PRO A 166 -26.13 -0.07 6.61
N GLY A 167 -25.08 0.38 5.97
CA GLY A 167 -25.05 1.45 4.98
C GLY A 167 -23.94 2.43 5.27
N THR A 168 -24.17 3.70 4.97
CA THR A 168 -23.21 4.76 5.29
C THR A 168 -23.21 5.05 6.78
N VAL A 169 -22.11 4.71 7.45
CA VAL A 169 -21.92 4.91 8.90
C VAL A 169 -20.70 5.80 9.13
N HIS A 170 -20.83 6.75 10.06
CA HIS A 170 -19.73 7.61 10.47
C HIS A 170 -18.85 6.91 11.49
N LEU A 171 -17.59 6.67 11.14
CA LEU A 171 -16.61 5.99 11.97
C LEU A 171 -15.58 6.99 12.52
N ASN A 172 -15.31 6.92 13.82
CA ASN A 172 -14.14 7.58 14.41
C ASN A 172 -12.86 6.79 14.12
N GLY A 173 -11.69 7.31 14.55
CA GLY A 173 -10.39 6.71 14.26
C GLY A 173 -10.23 5.29 14.81
N GLN A 174 -10.79 5.00 15.98
CA GLN A 174 -10.71 3.66 16.58
C GLN A 174 -11.60 2.66 15.85
N GLU A 175 -12.80 3.04 15.48
CA GLU A 175 -13.74 2.23 14.70
C GLU A 175 -13.21 1.96 13.30
N ALA A 176 -12.68 3.00 12.63
CA ALA A 176 -12.03 2.88 11.33
C ALA A 176 -10.80 1.95 11.37
N LEU A 177 -10.03 1.96 12.47
CA LEU A 177 -8.93 1.02 12.66
C LEU A 177 -9.43 -0.43 12.74
N TRP A 178 -10.50 -0.70 13.47
CA TRP A 178 -11.07 -2.05 13.54
C TRP A 178 -11.65 -2.49 12.19
N TYR A 179 -12.33 -1.58 11.48
CA TYR A 179 -12.76 -1.83 10.10
C TYR A 179 -11.58 -2.28 9.21
N ALA A 180 -10.49 -1.51 9.20
CA ALA A 180 -9.32 -1.79 8.38
C ALA A 180 -8.55 -3.06 8.80
N ARG A 181 -8.66 -3.50 10.05
CA ARG A 181 -8.01 -4.69 10.60
C ARG A 181 -8.84 -5.97 10.50
N ASN A 182 -10.09 -5.89 10.09
CA ASN A 182 -10.95 -7.06 9.98
C ASN A 182 -10.39 -8.05 8.93
N ARG A 183 -10.16 -9.30 9.37
CA ARG A 183 -9.60 -10.39 8.53
C ARG A 183 -10.56 -11.56 8.36
N GLY A 184 -11.72 -11.50 9.00
CA GLY A 184 -12.66 -12.59 9.00
C GLY A 184 -13.29 -12.84 10.37
N LEU A 185 -13.86 -14.03 10.50
CA LEU A 185 -14.59 -14.43 11.70
C LEU A 185 -13.69 -14.43 12.96
N THR A 186 -14.21 -13.89 14.04
CA THR A 186 -13.65 -14.02 15.37
C THR A 186 -14.66 -14.70 16.28
N LYS A 187 -14.21 -15.48 17.27
CA LYS A 187 -15.12 -16.10 18.23
C LYS A 187 -15.45 -15.13 19.34
N GLY A 188 -16.73 -14.89 19.55
CA GLY A 188 -17.25 -14.21 20.71
C GLY A 188 -17.08 -15.02 21.99
N GLU A 189 -17.32 -14.39 23.14
CA GLU A 189 -17.27 -15.06 24.46
C GLU A 189 -18.33 -16.17 24.60
N ASP A 190 -19.42 -16.03 23.86
CA ASP A 190 -20.52 -17.01 23.76
C ASP A 190 -20.23 -18.17 22.78
N GLY A 191 -19.05 -18.15 22.14
CA GLY A 191 -18.62 -19.14 21.16
C GLY A 191 -19.18 -18.93 19.75
N ASN A 192 -20.07 -17.95 19.55
CA ASN A 192 -20.58 -17.60 18.23
C ASN A 192 -19.50 -16.88 17.41
N GLU A 193 -19.55 -17.07 16.10
CA GLU A 193 -18.69 -16.35 15.16
C GLU A 193 -19.22 -14.94 14.93
N ILE A 194 -18.31 -13.96 14.98
CA ILE A 194 -18.58 -12.54 14.78
C ILE A 194 -17.70 -12.01 13.66
N GLY A 195 -18.29 -11.25 12.75
CA GLY A 195 -17.58 -10.64 11.62
C GLY A 195 -17.84 -11.38 10.32
N LEU A 196 -17.16 -10.92 9.27
CA LEU A 196 -17.25 -11.51 7.94
C LEU A 196 -16.44 -12.79 7.84
N ASP A 197 -16.95 -13.77 7.11
CA ASP A 197 -16.14 -14.86 6.58
C ASP A 197 -15.25 -14.26 5.48
N GLY A 198 -13.98 -14.06 5.80
CA GLY A 198 -13.04 -13.39 4.91
C GLY A 198 -11.60 -13.70 5.26
N ASP A 199 -10.71 -13.31 4.38
CA ASP A 199 -9.29 -13.57 4.50
C ASP A 199 -8.45 -12.28 4.45
N ASP A 200 -7.16 -12.41 4.18
CA ASP A 200 -6.24 -11.30 4.06
C ASP A 200 -6.50 -10.43 2.82
N TRP A 201 -7.09 -10.99 1.76
CA TRP A 201 -7.51 -10.26 0.56
C TRP A 201 -8.64 -9.29 0.87
N ASP A 202 -9.62 -9.74 1.65
CA ASP A 202 -10.73 -8.89 2.10
C ASP A 202 -10.24 -7.75 2.99
N ARG A 203 -9.27 -8.02 3.87
CA ARG A 203 -8.64 -6.97 4.67
C ARG A 203 -7.97 -5.92 3.80
N THR A 204 -7.15 -6.32 2.83
CA THR A 204 -6.47 -5.37 1.94
C THR A 204 -7.44 -4.61 1.05
N SER A 205 -8.56 -5.22 0.68
CA SER A 205 -9.65 -4.55 -0.02
C SER A 205 -10.31 -3.45 0.84
N ARG A 206 -10.59 -3.73 2.13
CA ARG A 206 -11.10 -2.72 3.07
C ARG A 206 -10.14 -1.56 3.27
N GLN A 207 -8.84 -1.82 3.34
CA GLN A 207 -7.82 -0.78 3.44
C GLN A 207 -7.80 0.14 2.22
N ARG A 208 -7.90 -0.41 1.00
CA ARG A 208 -8.01 0.40 -0.22
C ARG A 208 -9.30 1.21 -0.25
N LYS A 209 -10.44 0.58 0.10
CA LYS A 209 -11.73 1.26 0.18
C LYS A 209 -11.71 2.43 1.16
N LEU A 210 -11.06 2.26 2.30
CA LEU A 210 -10.89 3.33 3.28
C LEU A 210 -10.07 4.49 2.70
N LEU A 211 -8.94 4.23 2.05
CA LEU A 211 -8.13 5.27 1.39
C LEU A 211 -8.92 5.97 0.28
N GLU A 212 -9.63 5.24 -0.56
CA GLU A 212 -10.48 5.80 -1.62
C GLU A 212 -11.58 6.70 -1.03
N THR A 213 -12.21 6.28 0.06
CA THR A 213 -13.22 7.07 0.77
C THR A 213 -12.60 8.34 1.35
N LEU A 214 -11.39 8.28 1.93
CA LEU A 214 -10.66 9.46 2.40
C LEU A 214 -10.37 10.43 1.25
N PHE A 215 -9.86 9.97 0.11
CA PHE A 215 -9.65 10.83 -1.05
C PHE A 215 -10.96 11.45 -1.54
N THR A 216 -12.03 10.68 -1.56
CA THR A 216 -13.35 11.15 -2.01
C THR A 216 -13.92 12.19 -1.06
N SER A 217 -13.81 12.00 0.26
CA SER A 217 -14.28 12.97 1.25
C SER A 217 -13.52 14.31 1.18
N MET A 218 -12.25 14.26 0.77
CA MET A 218 -11.43 15.46 0.60
C MET A 218 -11.69 16.21 -0.71
N LYS A 219 -12.45 15.67 -1.67
CA LYS A 219 -12.76 16.36 -2.95
C LYS A 219 -13.52 17.67 -2.76
N SER A 220 -14.24 17.84 -1.67
CA SER A 220 -14.97 19.06 -1.33
C SER A 220 -14.15 20.07 -0.52
N ALA A 221 -12.92 19.70 -0.09
CA ALA A 221 -12.06 20.57 0.70
C ALA A 221 -11.44 21.68 -0.16
N ASP A 222 -11.34 22.88 0.39
CA ASP A 222 -10.55 23.95 -0.21
C ASP A 222 -9.05 23.82 0.16
N LEU A 223 -8.20 24.60 -0.52
CA LEU A 223 -6.76 24.54 -0.31
C LEU A 223 -6.36 24.89 1.14
N GLY A 224 -7.07 25.82 1.79
CA GLY A 224 -6.80 26.20 3.18
C GLY A 224 -7.10 25.03 4.15
N GLN A 225 -8.18 24.32 3.92
CA GLN A 225 -8.52 23.09 4.66
C GLN A 225 -7.46 22.01 4.45
N ILE A 226 -7.00 21.78 3.21
CA ILE A 226 -5.95 20.80 2.91
C ILE A 226 -4.64 21.18 3.63
N VAL A 227 -4.23 22.44 3.59
CA VAL A 227 -3.02 22.92 4.31
C VAL A 227 -3.16 22.70 5.81
N SER A 228 -4.32 22.96 6.40
CA SER A 228 -4.60 22.72 7.81
C SER A 228 -4.50 21.23 8.18
N ILE A 229 -5.11 20.36 7.36
CA ILE A 229 -5.05 18.91 7.52
C ILE A 229 -3.59 18.44 7.47
N VAL A 230 -2.84 18.79 6.43
CA VAL A 230 -1.44 18.36 6.26
C VAL A 230 -0.57 18.86 7.43
N SER A 231 -0.81 20.06 7.92
CA SER A 231 -0.09 20.61 9.08
C SER A 231 -0.38 19.84 10.37
N SER A 232 -1.61 19.36 10.55
CA SER A 232 -2.04 18.62 11.74
C SER A 232 -1.62 17.15 11.68
N VAL A 233 -1.69 16.54 10.50
CA VAL A 233 -1.40 15.12 10.25
C VAL A 233 0.08 14.87 10.01
N GLY A 234 0.78 15.80 9.35
CA GLY A 234 2.18 15.63 8.96
C GLY A 234 3.12 15.15 10.08
N PRO A 235 3.02 15.67 11.31
CA PRO A 235 3.83 15.19 12.44
C PRO A 235 3.55 13.74 12.85
N LEU A 236 2.45 13.14 12.41
CA LEU A 236 2.03 11.77 12.71
C LEU A 236 2.53 10.75 11.66
N VAL A 237 3.19 11.23 10.61
CA VAL A 237 3.62 10.41 9.48
C VAL A 237 5.15 10.40 9.40
N THR A 238 5.74 9.22 9.39
CA THR A 238 7.17 9.07 9.08
C THR A 238 7.36 8.94 7.58
N THR A 239 8.18 9.81 6.97
CA THR A 239 8.34 9.84 5.51
C THR A 239 9.73 10.29 5.10
N ASN A 240 10.15 9.93 3.87
CA ASN A 240 11.33 10.49 3.21
C ASN A 240 10.99 11.62 2.22
N LEU A 241 9.73 12.06 2.18
CA LEU A 241 9.35 13.26 1.43
C LEU A 241 10.09 14.49 1.97
N LYS A 242 10.67 15.26 1.09
CA LYS A 242 11.30 16.54 1.45
C LYS A 242 10.24 17.63 1.61
N LYS A 243 10.59 18.67 2.34
CA LYS A 243 9.66 19.77 2.63
C LYS A 243 9.16 20.49 1.36
N ASP A 244 10.01 20.65 0.36
CA ASP A 244 9.67 21.24 -0.94
C ASP A 244 8.73 20.31 -1.73
N GLU A 245 8.93 19.01 -1.67
CA GLU A 245 8.05 18.01 -2.29
C GLU A 245 6.67 18.00 -1.63
N ILE A 246 6.61 18.05 -0.30
CA ILE A 246 5.34 18.16 0.43
C ILE A 246 4.62 19.46 0.01
N THR A 247 5.35 20.59 -0.08
CA THR A 247 4.78 21.86 -0.52
C THR A 247 4.24 21.76 -1.94
N ALA A 248 4.95 21.10 -2.86
CA ALA A 248 4.49 20.88 -4.23
C ALA A 248 3.23 20.00 -4.27
N LEU A 249 3.20 18.90 -3.51
CA LEU A 249 2.04 18.02 -3.42
C LEU A 249 0.81 18.77 -2.89
N VAL A 250 0.98 19.58 -1.83
CA VAL A 250 -0.11 20.40 -1.27
C VAL A 250 -0.60 21.44 -2.28
N SER A 251 0.32 22.10 -3.00
CA SER A 251 -0.05 23.11 -4.01
C SER A 251 -0.88 22.54 -5.17
N HIS A 252 -0.70 21.25 -5.48
CA HIS A 252 -1.44 20.55 -6.53
C HIS A 252 -2.52 19.62 -5.99
N ALA A 253 -2.79 19.64 -4.68
CA ALA A 253 -3.69 18.70 -4.03
C ALA A 253 -5.10 18.70 -4.64
N LEU A 254 -5.68 19.87 -4.93
CA LEU A 254 -6.99 19.96 -5.58
C LEU A 254 -7.00 19.29 -6.96
N THR A 255 -5.90 19.39 -7.71
CA THR A 255 -5.76 18.69 -8.99
C THR A 255 -5.73 17.18 -8.76
N TYR A 256 -4.92 16.68 -7.82
CA TYR A 256 -4.83 15.24 -7.54
C TYR A 256 -6.14 14.67 -6.99
N LEU A 257 -6.85 15.42 -6.14
CA LEU A 257 -8.17 15.03 -5.64
C LEU A 257 -9.24 14.94 -6.73
N SER A 258 -9.03 15.59 -7.89
CA SER A 258 -9.93 15.48 -9.05
C SER A 258 -9.68 14.24 -9.91
N TYR A 259 -8.56 13.52 -9.66
CA TYR A 259 -8.21 12.33 -10.44
C TYR A 259 -9.13 11.15 -10.14
N ASP A 260 -9.28 10.27 -11.10
CA ASP A 260 -10.00 9.01 -10.92
C ASP A 260 -9.17 8.03 -10.10
N VAL A 261 -9.83 7.31 -9.18
CA VAL A 261 -9.15 6.32 -8.33
C VAL A 261 -9.30 4.93 -8.96
N GLU A 262 -8.17 4.25 -9.17
CA GLU A 262 -8.11 2.86 -9.63
C GLU A 262 -7.41 1.97 -8.62
N GLN A 263 -7.78 0.70 -8.57
CA GLN A 263 -7.26 -0.25 -7.61
C GLN A 263 -6.67 -1.47 -8.30
N TYR A 264 -5.57 -1.98 -7.73
CA TYR A 264 -4.88 -3.18 -8.16
C TYR A 264 -4.33 -3.95 -6.96
N TYR A 265 -4.02 -5.21 -7.14
CA TYR A 265 -3.36 -6.00 -6.11
C TYR A 265 -2.30 -6.94 -6.71
N VAL A 266 -1.26 -7.16 -5.94
CA VAL A 266 -0.14 -8.04 -6.28
C VAL A 266 -0.05 -9.14 -5.21
N PRO A 267 -0.07 -10.42 -5.61
CA PRO A 267 -0.17 -10.91 -7.00
C PRO A 267 -1.60 -10.82 -7.55
N GLU A 268 -1.71 -10.65 -8.88
CA GLU A 268 -2.98 -10.59 -9.59
C GLU A 268 -3.71 -11.93 -9.61
N GLU A 269 -5.04 -11.88 -9.67
CA GLU A 269 -5.87 -13.09 -9.74
C GLU A 269 -5.48 -13.97 -10.93
N GLY A 270 -5.39 -15.29 -10.66
CA GLY A 270 -4.94 -16.28 -11.63
C GLY A 270 -3.42 -16.41 -11.74
N LEU A 271 -2.63 -15.54 -11.11
CA LEU A 271 -1.16 -15.62 -11.10
C LEU A 271 -0.58 -16.07 -9.76
N TRP A 272 -1.37 -16.66 -8.88
CA TRP A 272 -0.91 -17.11 -7.58
C TRP A 272 -1.61 -18.39 -7.10
N TYR A 273 -0.99 -19.04 -6.11
CA TYR A 273 -1.55 -20.17 -5.37
C TYR A 273 -1.00 -20.19 -3.93
N TYR A 274 -1.73 -20.84 -3.02
CA TYR A 274 -1.23 -21.10 -1.67
C TYR A 274 -0.28 -22.30 -1.65
N ASP A 275 0.81 -22.16 -0.88
CA ASP A 275 1.72 -23.26 -0.54
C ASP A 275 1.87 -23.31 0.98
N ASP A 276 1.26 -24.31 1.60
CA ASP A 276 1.20 -24.44 3.06
C ASP A 276 2.48 -25.03 3.69
N ASN A 277 3.43 -25.44 2.86
CA ASN A 277 4.67 -26.09 3.29
C ASN A 277 5.93 -25.34 2.85
N THR A 278 5.84 -24.02 2.73
CA THR A 278 6.99 -23.21 2.35
C THR A 278 7.93 -23.02 3.52
N GLU A 279 9.22 -23.36 3.33
CA GLU A 279 10.30 -22.99 4.25
C GLU A 279 10.74 -21.55 3.96
N THR A 280 10.71 -20.72 4.98
CA THR A 280 11.16 -19.32 4.92
C THR A 280 12.63 -19.21 5.27
N TRP A 281 13.24 -18.05 5.02
CA TRP A 281 14.67 -17.81 5.26
C TRP A 281 15.16 -18.20 6.68
N ASN A 282 14.33 -18.03 7.68
CA ASN A 282 14.65 -18.38 9.07
C ASN A 282 14.39 -19.86 9.42
N GLY A 283 14.05 -20.69 8.45
CA GLY A 283 13.75 -22.13 8.63
C GLY A 283 12.33 -22.42 9.15
N THR A 284 11.44 -21.43 9.20
CA THR A 284 10.05 -21.66 9.59
C THR A 284 9.25 -22.19 8.42
N ILE A 285 8.49 -23.28 8.63
CA ILE A 285 7.53 -23.79 7.65
C ILE A 285 6.19 -23.09 7.89
N THR A 286 5.64 -22.48 6.84
CA THR A 286 4.40 -21.70 6.93
C THR A 286 3.66 -21.67 5.59
N SER A 287 2.38 -21.33 5.64
CA SER A 287 1.61 -21.02 4.43
C SER A 287 2.07 -19.69 3.82
N THR A 288 2.24 -19.70 2.50
CA THR A 288 2.65 -18.53 1.71
C THR A 288 1.82 -18.42 0.45
N ILE A 289 1.83 -17.24 -0.16
CA ILE A 289 1.28 -17.00 -1.50
C ILE A 289 2.45 -17.06 -2.50
N LYS A 290 2.41 -18.03 -3.39
CA LYS A 290 3.40 -18.19 -4.48
C LYS A 290 2.89 -17.54 -5.75
N ILE A 291 3.76 -16.79 -6.43
CA ILE A 291 3.47 -16.26 -7.77
C ILE A 291 3.82 -17.35 -8.79
N SER A 292 2.86 -17.76 -9.60
CA SER A 292 3.02 -18.82 -10.60
C SER A 292 3.86 -18.38 -11.81
N ASP A 293 3.74 -17.11 -12.20
CA ASP A 293 4.51 -16.48 -13.28
C ASP A 293 4.88 -15.05 -12.87
N LEU A 294 6.12 -14.90 -12.39
CA LEU A 294 6.60 -13.60 -11.93
C LEU A 294 6.82 -12.62 -13.09
N GLU A 295 7.18 -13.10 -14.28
CA GLU A 295 7.38 -12.23 -15.43
C GLU A 295 6.05 -11.66 -15.92
N GLU A 296 5.02 -12.49 -16.03
CA GLU A 296 3.68 -12.03 -16.37
C GLU A 296 3.11 -11.07 -15.31
N GLN A 297 3.34 -11.37 -14.03
CA GLN A 297 2.96 -10.46 -12.94
C GLN A 297 3.64 -9.09 -13.07
N ARG A 298 4.93 -9.05 -13.41
CA ARG A 298 5.67 -7.81 -13.64
C ARG A 298 5.09 -7.00 -14.81
N LYS A 299 4.78 -7.67 -15.92
CA LYS A 299 4.18 -7.03 -17.11
C LYS A 299 2.83 -6.41 -16.79
N LYS A 300 1.96 -7.16 -16.14
CA LYS A 300 0.61 -6.69 -15.78
C LYS A 300 0.68 -5.54 -14.78
N PHE A 301 1.53 -5.63 -13.78
CA PHE A 301 1.72 -4.57 -12.80
C PHE A 301 2.27 -3.30 -13.45
N ALA A 302 3.27 -3.41 -14.31
CA ALA A 302 3.82 -2.28 -15.05
C ALA A 302 2.77 -1.66 -15.99
N SER A 303 1.98 -2.48 -16.67
CA SER A 303 0.85 -1.99 -17.50
C SER A 303 -0.19 -1.22 -16.68
N PHE A 304 -0.49 -1.66 -15.47
CA PHE A 304 -1.38 -0.93 -14.58
C PHE A 304 -0.76 0.41 -14.13
N VAL A 305 0.50 0.42 -13.72
CA VAL A 305 1.17 1.65 -13.23
C VAL A 305 1.31 2.67 -14.35
N PHE A 306 1.82 2.26 -15.52
CA PHE A 306 2.20 3.17 -16.60
C PHE A 306 1.16 3.25 -17.73
N GLU A 307 0.12 2.42 -17.73
CA GLU A 307 -0.92 2.30 -18.79
C GLU A 307 -0.38 2.05 -20.20
N GLU A 308 0.86 1.63 -20.31
CA GLU A 308 1.48 1.28 -21.57
C GLU A 308 1.28 -0.23 -21.83
N LEU A 309 0.78 -0.55 -23.00
CA LEU A 309 0.70 -1.94 -23.44
C LEU A 309 2.11 -2.42 -23.77
N PHE A 310 2.65 -3.29 -22.94
CA PHE A 310 3.87 -4.03 -23.25
C PHE A 310 3.60 -5.06 -24.35
N THR A 311 3.29 -4.56 -25.54
CA THR A 311 3.25 -5.39 -26.74
C THR A 311 4.69 -5.62 -27.16
N GLY A 312 5.18 -6.85 -27.07
CA GLY A 312 6.48 -7.24 -27.61
C GLY A 312 6.55 -6.98 -29.12
N GLY A 313 6.86 -5.74 -29.46
CA GLY A 313 7.04 -5.28 -30.84
C GLY A 313 8.52 -4.93 -31.03
N THR A 314 9.14 -5.56 -32.02
CA THR A 314 10.48 -5.26 -32.51
C THR A 314 10.59 -3.77 -32.86
N SER A 315 11.37 -3.03 -32.09
CA SER A 315 11.76 -1.66 -32.46
C SER A 315 12.56 -1.70 -33.77
N SER A 316 11.96 -1.18 -34.83
CA SER A 316 12.71 -0.81 -36.03
C SER A 316 13.51 0.46 -35.71
N LYS A 317 14.81 0.31 -35.55
CA LYS A 317 15.71 1.44 -35.51
C LYS A 317 15.61 2.21 -36.84
N GLU A 318 14.99 3.37 -36.81
CA GLU A 318 15.20 4.35 -37.86
C GLU A 318 16.61 4.90 -37.77
N THR A 319 17.48 4.36 -38.60
CA THR A 319 18.78 4.95 -38.91
C THR A 319 18.55 6.21 -39.70
N THR A 320 18.59 7.36 -39.07
CA THR A 320 18.77 8.63 -39.77
C THR A 320 20.19 8.66 -40.32
N SER A 321 20.33 8.30 -41.60
CA SER A 321 21.53 8.58 -42.38
C SER A 321 21.64 10.08 -42.58
N ALA A 322 22.62 10.69 -41.91
CA ALA A 322 23.08 12.01 -42.29
C ALA A 322 23.78 11.87 -43.64
N SER A 323 23.27 12.49 -44.65
CA SER A 323 23.93 12.75 -45.90
C SER A 323 24.34 14.23 -45.95
N ASN A 324 25.64 14.42 -46.05
CA ASN A 324 26.42 15.59 -46.53
C ASN A 324 25.80 16.99 -46.43
#